data_5d69b457ffe6a351f207496d96b94e32
#
_entry.id   5d69b457ffe6a351f207496d96b94e32
#
_cell.length_a   1.000
_cell.length_b   1.000
_cell.length_c   1.000
_cell.angle_alpha   90.00
_cell.angle_beta   90.00
_cell.angle_gamma   90.00
#
_symmetry.space_group_name_H-M   'P 1'
#
loop_
_entity.id
_entity.type
_entity.pdbx_description
1 polymer ?
#
loop_
_entity_poly.entity_id
_entity_poly.type
_entity_poly.pdbx_seq_one_letter_code
_entity_poly.pdbx_strand_id
1 'polypeptide(L)'
;CAFINFKRMNICIVVGARPNFIKVAPIISAIDRANAEGKEISHTLVYAGSETDPTLEPSLFEDLQMQRPDVFLGVDCVNLNELTGQVMSAFERYLQQHHTDAVIVVDDLASTMAAAIVTKKQGITLAHLVAGTRSFDISMPKEINRLVIDGLSDLLFTAGLGGNSAAAREGAESSKVYM
;
A
#
# COMPACT_ATOMS: atom_id res chain seq x y z
N CYS A 1 -37.19 11.67 -4.53
CA CYS A 1 -35.74 11.93 -4.36
C CYS A 1 -35.11 10.66 -3.82
N ALA A 2 -34.44 9.90 -4.70
CA ALA A 2 -33.63 8.78 -4.26
C ALA A 2 -32.40 9.36 -3.57
N PHE A 3 -32.28 9.19 -2.26
CA PHE A 3 -31.05 9.41 -1.53
C PHE A 3 -30.06 8.35 -2.04
N ILE A 4 -29.14 8.75 -2.92
CA ILE A 4 -27.97 7.94 -3.26
C ILE A 4 -27.14 7.91 -1.96
N ASN A 5 -27.26 6.81 -1.26
CA ASN A 5 -26.47 6.55 -0.06
C ASN A 5 -25.04 6.26 -0.54
N PHE A 6 -24.20 7.28 -0.61
CA PHE A 6 -22.78 7.12 -0.87
C PHE A 6 -22.21 6.35 0.31
N LYS A 7 -22.02 5.05 0.13
CA LYS A 7 -21.40 4.20 1.14
C LYS A 7 -20.02 4.75 1.43
N ARG A 8 -19.75 5.06 2.69
CA ARG A 8 -18.43 5.48 3.16
C ARG A 8 -17.39 4.42 2.76
N MET A 9 -16.30 4.85 2.13
CA MET A 9 -15.19 3.98 1.75
C MET A 9 -14.09 4.10 2.79
N ASN A 10 -13.63 2.94 3.33
CA ASN A 10 -12.52 2.86 4.25
C ASN A 10 -11.29 2.33 3.51
N ILE A 11 -10.25 3.17 3.40
CA ILE A 11 -8.99 2.82 2.74
C ILE A 11 -7.90 2.68 3.80
N CYS A 12 -7.15 1.58 3.74
CA CYS A 12 -5.94 1.37 4.51
C CYS A 12 -4.72 1.57 3.60
N ILE A 13 -3.79 2.43 3.99
CA ILE A 13 -2.54 2.68 3.27
C ILE A 13 -1.41 2.10 4.10
N VAL A 14 -0.67 1.14 3.54
CA VAL A 14 0.44 0.46 4.23
C VAL A 14 1.77 0.96 3.72
N VAL A 15 2.60 1.43 4.63
CA VAL A 15 3.97 1.89 4.36
C VAL A 15 4.96 1.14 5.25
N GLY A 16 6.16 0.89 4.75
CA GLY A 16 7.16 0.09 5.45
C GLY A 16 8.53 0.76 5.59
N ALA A 17 8.74 1.89 4.96
CA ALA A 17 10.00 2.64 5.04
C ALA A 17 9.80 4.12 4.71
N ARG A 18 10.74 4.95 5.15
CA ARG A 18 10.71 6.40 4.92
C ARG A 18 10.39 6.82 3.47
N PRO A 19 10.99 6.23 2.42
CA PRO A 19 10.70 6.62 1.04
C PRO A 19 9.24 6.44 0.61
N ASN A 20 8.51 5.55 1.26
CA ASN A 20 7.10 5.32 0.94
C ASN A 20 6.23 6.54 1.24
N PHE A 21 6.55 7.31 2.29
CA PHE A 21 5.75 8.47 2.71
C PHE A 21 5.66 9.54 1.62
N ILE A 22 6.75 9.78 0.90
CA ILE A 22 6.79 10.74 -0.21
C ILE A 22 5.78 10.36 -1.29
N LYS A 23 5.60 9.07 -1.52
CA LYS A 23 4.72 8.54 -2.57
C LYS A 23 3.25 8.51 -2.15
N VAL A 24 2.97 8.33 -0.87
CA VAL A 24 1.59 8.28 -0.36
C VAL A 24 1.06 9.65 0.06
N ALA A 25 1.90 10.61 0.36
CA ALA A 25 1.47 11.97 0.72
C ALA A 25 0.52 12.60 -0.30
N PRO A 26 0.78 12.54 -1.63
CA PRO A 26 -0.16 13.05 -2.63
C PRO A 26 -1.50 12.31 -2.64
N ILE A 27 -1.51 11.02 -2.31
CA ILE A 27 -2.74 10.22 -2.24
C ILE A 27 -3.61 10.69 -1.08
N ILE A 28 -3.01 10.88 0.10
CA ILE A 28 -3.71 11.40 1.28
C ILE A 28 -4.28 12.79 0.98
N SER A 29 -3.49 13.67 0.38
CA SER A 29 -3.94 15.01 -0.04
C SER A 29 -5.11 14.95 -1.03
N ALA A 30 -5.08 14.00 -1.98
CA ALA A 30 -6.18 13.81 -2.93
C ALA A 30 -7.46 13.30 -2.25
N ILE A 31 -7.35 12.44 -1.25
CA ILE A 31 -8.49 11.97 -0.44
C ILE A 31 -9.10 13.16 0.32
N ASP A 32 -8.28 14.00 0.94
CA ASP A 32 -8.76 15.18 1.67
C ASP A 32 -9.50 16.15 0.75
N ARG A 33 -8.99 16.39 -0.46
CA ARG A 33 -9.67 17.21 -1.47
C ARG A 33 -11.00 16.60 -1.90
N ALA A 34 -11.02 15.29 -2.17
CA ALA A 34 -12.26 14.60 -2.54
C ALA A 34 -13.33 14.71 -1.44
N ASN A 35 -12.92 14.58 -0.18
CA ASN A 35 -13.82 14.76 0.96
C ASN A 35 -14.34 16.20 1.08
N ALA A 36 -13.51 17.20 0.78
CA ALA A 36 -13.93 18.59 0.72
C ALA A 36 -14.98 18.87 -0.38
N GLU A 37 -14.98 18.05 -1.44
CA GLU A 37 -15.96 18.06 -2.54
C GLU A 37 -17.19 17.18 -2.27
N GLY A 38 -17.32 16.63 -1.06
CA GLY A 38 -18.50 15.86 -0.64
C GLY A 38 -18.38 14.35 -0.78
N LYS A 39 -17.20 13.82 -1.06
CA LYS A 39 -16.95 12.37 -0.95
C LYS A 39 -16.82 11.95 0.52
N GLU A 40 -17.10 10.70 0.80
CA GLU A 40 -16.96 10.11 2.14
C GLU A 40 -15.90 9.00 2.10
N ILE A 41 -14.63 9.39 2.10
CA ILE A 41 -13.49 8.48 2.09
C ILE A 41 -12.73 8.64 3.41
N SER A 42 -12.70 7.62 4.24
CA SER A 42 -11.80 7.58 5.38
C SER A 42 -10.53 6.83 5.00
N HIS A 43 -9.39 7.26 5.50
CA HIS A 43 -8.13 6.57 5.33
C HIS A 43 -7.43 6.37 6.67
N THR A 44 -6.69 5.29 6.76
CA THR A 44 -5.81 4.96 7.88
C THR A 44 -4.43 4.68 7.33
N LEU A 45 -3.42 5.37 7.85
CA LEU A 45 -2.02 5.14 7.49
C LEU A 45 -1.40 4.18 8.48
N VAL A 46 -1.01 3.00 8.00
CA VAL A 46 -0.39 1.93 8.78
C VAL A 46 1.09 1.83 8.43
N TYR A 47 1.94 1.94 9.43
CA TYR A 47 3.37 1.72 9.31
C TYR A 47 3.74 0.33 9.83
N ALA A 48 4.51 -0.43 9.05
CA ALA A 48 4.87 -1.80 9.41
C ALA A 48 5.84 -1.87 10.60
N GLY A 49 6.70 -0.87 10.76
CA GLY A 49 7.71 -0.80 11.80
C GLY A 49 7.22 -0.25 13.13
N SER A 50 8.21 0.10 13.97
CA SER A 50 7.97 0.65 15.31
C SER A 50 7.65 2.14 15.28
N GLU A 51 6.83 2.58 16.22
CA GLU A 51 6.58 4.00 16.49
C GLU A 51 7.86 4.77 16.86
N THR A 52 8.85 4.08 17.42
CA THR A 52 10.14 4.64 17.83
C THR A 52 11.21 4.56 16.74
N ASP A 53 10.84 4.24 15.51
CA ASP A 53 11.79 4.19 14.39
C ASP A 53 12.46 5.55 14.21
N PRO A 54 13.81 5.64 14.39
CA PRO A 54 14.53 6.90 14.32
C PRO A 54 14.51 7.54 12.92
N THR A 55 14.16 6.81 11.88
CA THR A 55 14.04 7.35 10.52
C THR A 55 12.76 8.16 10.32
N LEU A 56 11.79 8.05 11.23
CA LEU A 56 10.54 8.79 11.22
C LEU A 56 10.65 10.10 12.02
N GLU A 57 11.53 10.97 11.58
CA GLU A 57 11.72 12.29 12.20
C GLU A 57 10.50 13.19 12.00
N PRO A 58 10.16 14.05 12.97
CA PRO A 58 9.05 14.98 12.84
C PRO A 58 9.10 15.85 11.58
N SER A 59 10.31 16.29 11.19
CA SER A 59 10.54 17.09 9.99
C SER A 59 10.06 16.43 8.70
N LEU A 60 10.11 15.09 8.62
CA LEU A 60 9.60 14.35 7.46
C LEU A 60 8.11 14.64 7.23
N PHE A 61 7.32 14.59 8.27
CA PHE A 61 5.86 14.80 8.18
C PHE A 61 5.50 16.27 8.00
N GLU A 62 6.26 17.17 8.61
CA GLU A 62 6.13 18.62 8.39
C GLU A 62 6.41 18.99 6.94
N ASP A 63 7.51 18.50 6.37
CA ASP A 63 7.91 18.76 4.97
C ASP A 63 6.87 18.20 3.98
N LEU A 64 6.30 17.04 4.26
CA LEU A 64 5.28 16.40 3.44
C LEU A 64 3.87 16.93 3.69
N GLN A 65 3.69 17.80 4.67
CA GLN A 65 2.39 18.34 5.10
C GLN A 65 1.38 17.22 5.40
N MET A 66 1.83 16.18 6.08
CA MET A 66 1.02 15.03 6.46
C MET A 66 1.17 14.69 7.94
N GLN A 67 0.22 13.95 8.45
CA GLN A 67 0.29 13.42 9.82
C GLN A 67 1.16 12.16 9.88
N ARG A 68 1.65 11.87 11.07
CA ARG A 68 2.31 10.61 11.37
C ARG A 68 1.35 9.44 11.14
N PRO A 69 1.85 8.20 10.97
CA PRO A 69 1.01 7.02 10.89
C PRO A 69 0.00 6.92 12.04
N ASP A 70 -1.20 6.47 11.70
CA ASP A 70 -2.26 6.22 12.68
C ASP A 70 -2.03 4.94 13.46
N VAL A 71 -1.39 3.96 12.82
CA VAL A 71 -1.16 2.62 13.37
C VAL A 71 0.28 2.20 13.08
N PHE A 72 0.93 1.62 14.08
CA PHE A 72 2.25 1.01 13.98
C PHE A 72 2.13 -0.49 14.27
N LEU A 73 2.54 -1.34 13.33
CA LEU A 73 2.51 -2.79 13.53
C LEU A 73 3.63 -3.27 14.47
N GLY A 74 4.64 -2.44 14.67
CA GLY A 74 5.71 -2.69 15.65
C GLY A 74 6.68 -3.80 15.24
N VAL A 75 6.76 -4.15 13.97
CA VAL A 75 7.66 -5.20 13.49
C VAL A 75 9.07 -4.63 13.34
N ASP A 76 10.00 -5.19 14.10
CA ASP A 76 11.43 -4.86 14.05
C ASP A 76 12.22 -6.16 13.96
N CYS A 77 12.64 -6.52 12.76
CA CYS A 77 13.30 -7.77 12.48
C CYS A 77 14.31 -7.59 11.33
N VAL A 78 15.54 -8.06 11.54
CA VAL A 78 16.62 -7.97 10.56
C VAL A 78 16.44 -8.99 9.44
N ASN A 79 15.99 -10.20 9.76
CA ASN A 79 15.73 -11.23 8.78
C ASN A 79 14.44 -10.90 8.01
N LEU A 80 14.54 -10.74 6.69
CA LEU A 80 13.41 -10.31 5.87
C LEU A 80 12.30 -11.35 5.75
N ASN A 81 12.60 -12.63 5.82
CA ASN A 81 11.59 -13.67 5.81
C ASN A 81 10.80 -13.70 7.12
N GLU A 82 11.49 -13.55 8.24
CA GLU A 82 10.86 -13.42 9.55
C GLU A 82 10.02 -12.14 9.64
N LEU A 83 10.54 -11.02 9.15
CA LEU A 83 9.81 -9.76 9.05
C LEU A 83 8.52 -9.94 8.25
N THR A 84 8.60 -10.61 7.09
CA THR A 84 7.43 -10.91 6.26
C THR A 84 6.37 -11.67 7.04
N GLY A 85 6.75 -12.71 7.78
CA GLY A 85 5.82 -13.49 8.60
C GLY A 85 5.21 -12.68 9.75
N GLN A 86 6.00 -11.86 10.42
CA GLN A 86 5.52 -11.00 11.53
C GLN A 86 4.56 -9.92 11.02
N VAL A 87 4.86 -9.29 9.89
CA VAL A 87 3.97 -8.30 9.27
C VAL A 87 2.66 -8.95 8.84
N MET A 88 2.71 -10.14 8.24
CA MET A 88 1.51 -10.89 7.87
C MET A 88 0.60 -11.11 9.09
N SER A 89 1.15 -11.62 10.18
CA SER A 89 0.37 -11.89 11.40
C SER A 89 -0.20 -10.61 12.02
N ALA A 90 0.58 -9.54 12.10
CA ALA A 90 0.15 -8.28 12.70
C ALA A 90 -0.90 -7.58 11.83
N PHE A 91 -0.72 -7.56 10.52
CA PHE A 91 -1.65 -6.91 9.60
C PHE A 91 -2.96 -7.69 9.46
N GLU A 92 -2.91 -9.01 9.48
CA GLU A 92 -4.12 -9.85 9.54
C GLU A 92 -4.98 -9.50 10.74
N ARG A 93 -4.39 -9.42 11.93
CA ARG A 93 -5.11 -9.01 13.15
C ARG A 93 -5.73 -7.63 13.02
N TYR A 94 -5.00 -6.69 12.42
CA TYR A 94 -5.52 -5.35 12.17
C TYR A 94 -6.76 -5.38 11.27
N LEU A 95 -6.69 -6.07 10.13
CA LEU A 95 -7.80 -6.16 9.17
C LEU A 95 -9.03 -6.89 9.73
N GLN A 96 -8.83 -7.87 10.62
CA GLN A 96 -9.93 -8.57 11.29
C GLN A 96 -10.70 -7.66 12.25
N GLN A 97 -10.07 -6.63 12.79
CA GLN A 97 -10.64 -5.71 13.77
C GLN A 97 -11.15 -4.40 13.15
N HIS A 98 -10.76 -4.08 11.93
CA HIS A 98 -11.05 -2.81 11.27
C HIS A 98 -11.60 -3.05 9.88
N HIS A 99 -12.87 -2.72 9.67
CA HIS A 99 -13.50 -2.83 8.36
C HIS A 99 -12.73 -2.00 7.33
N THR A 100 -12.28 -2.64 6.26
CA THR A 100 -11.47 -2.04 5.20
C THR A 100 -12.02 -2.46 3.84
N ASP A 101 -12.31 -1.47 2.99
CA ASP A 101 -12.83 -1.71 1.64
C ASP A 101 -11.70 -1.90 0.62
N ALA A 102 -10.59 -1.19 0.80
CA ALA A 102 -9.43 -1.29 -0.07
C ALA A 102 -8.13 -1.05 0.72
N VAL A 103 -7.07 -1.74 0.31
CA VAL A 103 -5.71 -1.55 0.81
C VAL A 103 -4.83 -1.04 -0.32
N ILE A 104 -4.07 0.01 -0.05
CA ILE A 104 -3.04 0.54 -0.93
C ILE A 104 -1.68 0.15 -0.37
N VAL A 105 -0.87 -0.52 -1.17
CA VAL A 105 0.52 -0.83 -0.86
C VAL A 105 1.46 -0.12 -1.84
N VAL A 106 2.70 0.12 -1.44
CA VAL A 106 3.65 0.91 -2.22
C VAL A 106 5.03 0.26 -2.27
N ASP A 107 5.68 0.34 -3.41
CA ASP A 107 6.99 -0.21 -3.69
C ASP A 107 7.08 -1.76 -3.61
N ASP A 108 8.21 -2.28 -3.13
CA ASP A 108 8.61 -3.68 -3.28
C ASP A 108 9.28 -4.26 -2.03
N LEU A 109 8.96 -3.72 -0.87
CA LEU A 109 9.50 -4.20 0.40
C LEU A 109 8.92 -5.57 0.79
N ALA A 110 9.61 -6.28 1.67
CA ALA A 110 9.08 -7.51 2.28
C ALA A 110 7.76 -7.24 3.03
N SER A 111 7.66 -6.10 3.71
CA SER A 111 6.42 -5.65 4.36
C SER A 111 5.30 -5.35 3.36
N THR A 112 5.63 -4.80 2.19
CA THR A 112 4.68 -4.55 1.10
C THR A 112 4.07 -5.86 0.59
N MET A 113 4.92 -6.85 0.31
CA MET A 113 4.49 -8.18 -0.11
C MET A 113 3.63 -8.88 0.95
N ALA A 114 4.05 -8.81 2.22
CA ALA A 114 3.31 -9.39 3.33
C ALA A 114 1.90 -8.81 3.44
N ALA A 115 1.76 -7.49 3.38
CA ALA A 115 0.47 -6.82 3.40
C ALA A 115 -0.40 -7.17 2.19
N ALA A 116 0.19 -7.28 1.00
CA ALA A 116 -0.52 -7.67 -0.22
C ALA A 116 -1.13 -9.07 -0.11
N ILE A 117 -0.36 -10.04 0.36
CA ILE A 117 -0.83 -11.43 0.54
C ILE A 117 -2.01 -11.47 1.53
N VAL A 118 -1.86 -10.86 2.68
CA VAL A 118 -2.91 -10.84 3.71
C VAL A 118 -4.18 -10.15 3.20
N THR A 119 -4.05 -9.01 2.54
CA THR A 119 -5.16 -8.28 1.94
C THR A 119 -6.00 -9.17 1.02
N LYS A 120 -5.34 -9.88 0.12
CA LYS A 120 -6.04 -10.74 -0.84
C LYS A 120 -6.65 -11.96 -0.19
N LYS A 121 -5.99 -12.55 0.80
CA LYS A 121 -6.55 -13.67 1.58
C LYS A 121 -7.77 -13.28 2.42
N GLN A 122 -7.88 -12.02 2.81
CA GLN A 122 -9.05 -11.47 3.48
C GLN A 122 -10.17 -11.06 2.50
N GLY A 123 -9.97 -11.21 1.20
CA GLY A 123 -10.96 -10.84 0.18
C GLY A 123 -11.13 -9.34 -0.02
N ILE A 124 -10.12 -8.55 0.32
CA ILE A 124 -10.13 -7.09 0.22
C ILE A 124 -9.47 -6.65 -1.08
N THR A 125 -9.97 -5.58 -1.68
CA THR A 125 -9.39 -4.97 -2.89
C THR A 125 -7.97 -4.46 -2.61
N LEU A 126 -7.03 -4.79 -3.48
CA LEU A 126 -5.62 -4.40 -3.37
C LEU A 126 -5.22 -3.49 -4.52
N ALA A 127 -4.66 -2.33 -4.19
CA ALA A 127 -4.03 -1.41 -5.11
C ALA A 127 -2.53 -1.31 -4.86
N HIS A 128 -1.73 -1.36 -5.91
CA HIS A 128 -0.27 -1.25 -5.83
C HIS A 128 0.24 0.03 -6.50
N LEU A 129 0.89 0.89 -5.73
CA LEU A 129 1.60 2.07 -6.24
C LEU A 129 3.03 1.68 -6.63
N VAL A 130 3.50 2.23 -7.74
CA VAL A 130 4.80 1.90 -8.34
C VAL A 130 4.82 0.46 -8.87
N ALA A 131 3.71 0.03 -9.43
CA ALA A 131 3.55 -1.28 -10.05
C ALA A 131 4.33 -1.39 -11.38
N GLY A 132 4.57 -2.61 -11.80
CA GLY A 132 5.17 -2.92 -13.11
C GLY A 132 6.66 -2.67 -13.22
N THR A 133 7.35 -2.32 -12.13
CA THR A 133 8.81 -2.21 -12.13
C THR A 133 9.45 -3.60 -12.19
N ARG A 134 10.41 -3.79 -13.09
CA ARG A 134 11.12 -5.07 -13.28
C ARG A 134 12.62 -4.89 -13.47
N SER A 135 13.39 -5.73 -12.81
CA SER A 135 14.81 -5.93 -13.09
C SER A 135 15.05 -7.07 -14.07
N PHE A 136 14.07 -7.99 -14.20
CA PHE A 136 14.17 -9.27 -14.93
C PHE A 136 15.23 -10.22 -14.36
N ASP A 137 15.64 -10.01 -13.12
CA ASP A 137 16.59 -10.85 -12.39
C ASP A 137 15.90 -11.46 -11.17
N ILE A 138 15.43 -12.70 -11.33
CA ILE A 138 14.72 -13.43 -10.27
C ILE A 138 15.62 -13.79 -9.07
N SER A 139 16.93 -13.64 -9.19
CA SER A 139 17.84 -13.82 -8.07
C SER A 139 17.77 -12.67 -7.06
N MET A 140 17.20 -11.53 -7.45
CA MET A 140 16.99 -10.39 -6.57
C MET A 140 15.72 -10.59 -5.70
N PRO A 141 15.83 -10.59 -4.37
CA PRO A 141 14.65 -10.75 -3.49
C PRO A 141 13.54 -9.73 -3.76
N LYS A 142 13.88 -8.50 -4.10
CA LYS A 142 12.90 -7.47 -4.45
C LYS A 142 12.13 -7.77 -5.73
N GLU A 143 12.75 -8.43 -6.70
CA GLU A 143 12.06 -8.85 -7.92
C GLU A 143 10.98 -9.89 -7.62
N ILE A 144 11.25 -10.81 -6.71
CA ILE A 144 10.25 -11.75 -6.21
C ILE A 144 9.08 -11.02 -5.57
N ASN A 145 9.36 -10.04 -4.73
CA ASN A 145 8.33 -9.21 -4.10
C ASN A 145 7.45 -8.52 -5.15
N ARG A 146 8.06 -7.91 -6.17
CA ARG A 146 7.35 -7.20 -7.26
C ARG A 146 6.41 -8.14 -8.01
N LEU A 147 6.89 -9.32 -8.38
CA LEU A 147 6.08 -10.32 -9.09
C LEU A 147 4.86 -10.76 -8.26
N VAL A 148 5.06 -11.02 -6.98
CA VAL A 148 3.97 -11.42 -6.07
C VAL A 148 2.96 -10.29 -5.90
N ILE A 149 3.41 -9.08 -5.60
CA ILE A 149 2.52 -7.94 -5.35
C ILE A 149 1.70 -7.60 -6.59
N ASP A 150 2.36 -7.48 -7.75
CA ASP A 150 1.67 -7.15 -9.00
C ASP A 150 0.72 -8.26 -9.43
N GLY A 151 1.10 -9.53 -9.24
CA GLY A 151 0.24 -10.66 -9.57
C GLY A 151 -1.03 -10.75 -8.73
N LEU A 152 -0.99 -10.24 -7.50
CA LEU A 152 -2.13 -10.24 -6.59
C LEU A 152 -3.01 -8.98 -6.69
N SER A 153 -2.49 -7.89 -7.22
CA SER A 153 -3.15 -6.58 -7.17
C SER A 153 -4.33 -6.50 -8.13
N ASP A 154 -5.41 -5.90 -7.65
CA ASP A 154 -6.61 -5.61 -8.45
C ASP A 154 -6.42 -4.34 -9.27
N LEU A 155 -5.65 -3.38 -8.75
CA LEU A 155 -5.34 -2.10 -9.40
C LEU A 155 -3.81 -1.89 -9.40
N LEU A 156 -3.26 -1.57 -10.57
CA LEU A 156 -1.84 -1.35 -10.79
C LEU A 156 -1.58 0.09 -11.23
N PHE A 157 -0.96 0.87 -10.38
CA PHE A 157 -0.55 2.24 -10.70
C PHE A 157 0.93 2.24 -11.06
N THR A 158 1.21 2.36 -12.35
CA THR A 158 2.57 2.26 -12.90
C THR A 158 3.24 3.62 -13.02
N ALA A 159 4.57 3.62 -12.94
CA ALA A 159 5.39 4.83 -13.10
C ALA A 159 5.92 4.96 -14.54
N GLY A 160 5.03 4.87 -15.54
CA GLY A 160 5.36 5.08 -16.93
C GLY A 160 5.16 3.88 -17.85
N LEU A 161 5.43 4.07 -19.13
CA LEU A 161 5.14 3.09 -20.20
C LEU A 161 5.84 1.74 -20.02
N GLY A 162 7.04 1.73 -19.46
CA GLY A 162 7.75 0.48 -19.18
C GLY A 162 7.01 -0.42 -18.19
N GLY A 163 6.44 0.18 -17.14
CA GLY A 163 5.61 -0.53 -16.16
C GLY A 163 4.33 -1.08 -16.77
N ASN A 164 3.68 -0.33 -17.63
CA ASN A 164 2.49 -0.79 -18.35
C ASN A 164 2.80 -2.00 -19.24
N SER A 165 3.92 -1.96 -19.96
CA SER A 165 4.37 -3.07 -20.81
C SER A 165 4.67 -4.33 -20.00
N ALA A 166 5.31 -4.21 -18.84
CA ALA A 166 5.59 -5.34 -17.97
C ALA A 166 4.30 -5.96 -17.42
N ALA A 167 3.37 -5.13 -16.93
CA ALA A 167 2.07 -5.58 -16.45
C ALA A 167 1.28 -6.33 -17.53
N ALA A 168 1.26 -5.81 -18.75
CA ALA A 168 0.59 -6.46 -19.89
C ALA A 168 1.19 -7.81 -20.24
N ARG A 169 2.54 -7.94 -20.23
CA ARG A 169 3.22 -9.21 -20.50
C ARG A 169 2.91 -10.30 -19.49
N GLU A 170 2.61 -9.90 -18.26
CA GLU A 170 2.28 -10.82 -17.17
C GLU A 170 0.78 -11.11 -17.08
N GLY A 171 -0.01 -10.65 -18.07
CA GLY A 171 -1.43 -10.95 -18.21
C GLY A 171 -2.36 -10.06 -17.40
N ALA A 172 -1.91 -8.89 -16.97
CA ALA A 172 -2.78 -7.91 -16.34
C ALA A 172 -3.80 -7.36 -17.35
N GLU A 173 -5.05 -7.29 -16.95
CA GLU A 173 -6.09 -6.65 -17.75
C GLU A 173 -5.82 -5.15 -17.85
N SER A 174 -5.93 -4.57 -19.05
CA SER A 174 -5.68 -3.14 -19.27
C SER A 174 -6.58 -2.23 -18.41
N SER A 175 -7.79 -2.67 -18.08
CA SER A 175 -8.73 -1.96 -17.21
C SER A 175 -8.26 -1.84 -15.75
N LYS A 176 -7.23 -2.61 -15.36
CA LYS A 176 -6.63 -2.59 -14.01
C LYS A 176 -5.33 -1.81 -13.93
N VAL A 177 -4.80 -1.33 -15.06
CA VAL A 177 -3.51 -0.65 -15.16
C VAL A 177 -3.72 0.84 -15.38
N TYR A 178 -3.15 1.65 -14.48
CA TYR A 178 -3.22 3.11 -14.50
C TYR A 178 -1.79 3.69 -14.47
N MET A 179 -1.58 4.82 -15.17
CA MET A 179 -0.30 5.53 -15.20
C MET A 179 -0.40 6.88 -14.50
#